data_521721c4e30358c0f137ff88182263d8
#
_entry.id   521721c4e30358c0f137ff88182263d8
#
_cell.length_a   1.000
_cell.length_b   1.000
_cell.length_c   1.000
_cell.angle_alpha   90.00
_cell.angle_beta   90.00
_cell.angle_gamma   90.00
#
_symmetry.space_group_name_H-M   'P 1'
#
loop_
_entity.id
_entity.type
_entity.pdbx_description
1 polymer ?
#
loop_
_entity_poly.entity_id
_entity_poly.type
_entity_poly.pdbx_seq_one_letter_code
_entity_poly.pdbx_strand_id
1 'polypeptide(L)'
;MPHPYWEHRDWYDVHDNTSIAGPDREPEHYREFVITLPPIGPGDHVVDVGAGTGKLAGLVADAYPDLGGVTLIEPNEGKLDRARSRLAARLGPERVRPVRATLGEGGSLPAGEATLAIVGSVLMPVLLGRGGTPRDGRAWVVRVLAEIRSLLRPGGWLFDVETVAMPWDVGADDGPGRRLTLLELTAALEAAGWDLVECVYRFRDRVVVRAQRPPSS
;
A
#
# COMPACT_ATOMS: atom_id res chain seq x y z
N MET A 1 -15.58 -18.91 -10.73
CA MET A 1 -14.54 -18.07 -11.32
C MET A 1 -13.21 -18.55 -10.77
N PRO A 2 -12.12 -18.59 -11.56
CA PRO A 2 -10.83 -18.93 -11.00
C PRO A 2 -10.47 -17.92 -9.92
N HIS A 3 -9.93 -18.39 -8.82
CA HIS A 3 -9.45 -17.56 -7.71
C HIS A 3 -8.44 -16.54 -8.25
N PRO A 4 -8.55 -15.27 -7.86
CA PRO A 4 -7.60 -14.27 -8.31
C PRO A 4 -6.18 -14.69 -7.92
N TYR A 5 -5.23 -14.56 -8.83
CA TYR A 5 -3.85 -15.00 -8.64
C TYR A 5 -3.16 -14.36 -7.41
N TRP A 6 -3.56 -13.14 -7.04
CA TRP A 6 -3.03 -12.46 -5.85
C TRP A 6 -3.43 -13.10 -4.51
N GLU A 7 -4.39 -14.02 -4.50
CA GLU A 7 -4.73 -14.76 -3.29
C GLU A 7 -3.77 -15.92 -3.02
N HIS A 8 -2.95 -16.32 -3.99
CA HIS A 8 -1.92 -17.34 -3.77
C HIS A 8 -0.84 -16.81 -2.82
N ARG A 9 -0.57 -17.59 -1.76
CA ARG A 9 0.40 -17.28 -0.71
C ARG A 9 1.76 -16.80 -1.23
N ASP A 10 2.25 -17.42 -2.29
CA ASP A 10 3.62 -17.24 -2.79
C ASP A 10 3.66 -16.48 -4.13
N TRP A 11 2.51 -16.04 -4.65
CA TRP A 11 2.45 -15.47 -5.98
C TRP A 11 3.37 -14.26 -6.14
N TYR A 12 3.33 -13.33 -5.20
CA TYR A 12 4.18 -12.13 -5.23
C TYR A 12 5.66 -12.42 -5.03
N ASP A 13 6.01 -13.46 -4.23
CA ASP A 13 7.41 -13.84 -4.05
C ASP A 13 8.01 -14.50 -5.30
N VAL A 14 7.17 -15.11 -6.14
CA VAL A 14 7.60 -15.80 -7.35
C VAL A 14 7.47 -14.91 -8.59
N HIS A 15 6.39 -14.12 -8.72
CA HIS A 15 6.03 -13.45 -9.97
C HIS A 15 6.40 -11.96 -10.01
N ASP A 16 6.41 -11.25 -8.90
CA ASP A 16 6.85 -9.84 -8.88
C ASP A 16 8.31 -9.68 -9.27
N ASN A 17 9.12 -10.70 -9.01
CA ASN A 17 10.52 -10.72 -9.39
C ASN A 17 10.75 -11.07 -10.86
N THR A 18 9.76 -11.64 -11.55
CA THR A 18 9.91 -12.10 -12.94
C THR A 18 9.49 -11.07 -13.98
N SER A 19 8.61 -10.14 -13.62
CA SER A 19 7.99 -9.24 -14.61
C SER A 19 8.84 -8.04 -15.01
N ILE A 20 9.83 -7.62 -14.19
CA ILE A 20 10.58 -6.38 -14.43
C ILE A 20 12.10 -6.55 -14.36
N ALA A 21 12.64 -7.47 -13.57
CA ALA A 21 14.09 -7.55 -13.35
C ALA A 21 14.66 -8.97 -13.19
N GLY A 22 13.85 -10.02 -13.42
CA GLY A 22 14.23 -11.42 -13.19
C GLY A 22 13.96 -11.89 -11.75
N PRO A 23 14.13 -13.21 -11.49
CA PRO A 23 13.63 -13.88 -10.30
C PRO A 23 14.22 -13.40 -8.96
N ASP A 24 15.36 -12.72 -8.99
CA ASP A 24 16.11 -12.34 -7.78
C ASP A 24 16.17 -10.82 -7.53
N ARG A 25 15.49 -10.00 -8.34
CA ARG A 25 15.51 -8.54 -8.18
C ARG A 25 14.15 -8.02 -7.77
N GLU A 26 14.15 -7.23 -6.70
CA GLU A 26 12.98 -6.43 -6.35
C GLU A 26 12.69 -5.40 -7.43
N PRO A 27 11.41 -5.10 -7.69
CA PRO A 27 11.05 -4.05 -8.64
C PRO A 27 11.77 -2.75 -8.30
N GLU A 28 12.42 -2.14 -9.28
CA GLU A 28 13.23 -0.93 -9.09
C GLU A 28 12.44 0.19 -8.38
N HIS A 29 11.15 0.34 -8.70
CA HIS A 29 10.28 1.34 -8.06
C HIS A 29 10.07 1.12 -6.55
N TYR A 30 10.27 -0.08 -6.01
CA TYR A 30 10.24 -0.32 -4.57
C TYR A 30 11.48 0.21 -3.88
N ARG A 31 12.65 0.17 -4.54
CA ARG A 31 13.87 0.78 -4.03
C ARG A 31 13.79 2.30 -4.09
N GLU A 32 13.29 2.83 -5.21
CA GLU A 32 13.07 4.26 -5.39
C GLU A 32 12.05 4.81 -4.39
N PHE A 33 11.04 4.02 -4.02
CA PHE A 33 10.12 4.38 -2.94
C PHE A 33 10.86 4.70 -1.64
N VAL A 34 11.84 3.89 -1.23
CA VAL A 34 12.55 4.08 0.05
C VAL A 34 13.25 5.43 0.13
N ILE A 35 13.84 5.90 -0.98
CA ILE A 35 14.51 7.21 -1.02
C ILE A 35 13.54 8.40 -1.00
N THR A 36 12.25 8.17 -1.24
CA THR A 36 11.21 9.21 -1.13
C THR A 36 10.69 9.38 0.29
N LEU A 37 10.98 8.45 1.19
CA LEU A 37 10.52 8.49 2.57
C LEU A 37 11.21 9.61 3.37
N PRO A 38 10.51 10.22 4.33
CA PRO A 38 11.15 11.09 5.30
C PRO A 38 12.09 10.27 6.19
N PRO A 39 13.00 10.92 6.93
CA PRO A 39 13.76 10.23 7.98
C PRO A 39 12.82 9.54 8.97
N ILE A 40 13.05 8.27 9.24
CA ILE A 40 12.27 7.43 10.14
C ILE A 40 13.17 7.01 11.32
N GLY A 41 12.67 7.07 12.54
CA GLY A 41 13.43 6.77 13.74
C GLY A 41 12.65 5.96 14.80
N PRO A 42 13.24 5.83 16.00
CA PRO A 42 12.66 5.00 17.08
C PRO A 42 11.28 5.44 17.57
N GLY A 43 10.92 6.70 17.35
CA GLY A 43 9.60 7.24 17.71
C GLY A 43 8.54 7.05 16.65
N ASP A 44 8.89 6.48 15.49
CA ASP A 44 7.98 6.31 14.37
C ASP A 44 7.38 4.92 14.35
N HIS A 45 6.11 4.85 13.94
CA HIS A 45 5.38 3.63 13.72
C HIS A 45 4.85 3.59 12.29
N VAL A 46 5.21 2.55 11.55
CA VAL A 46 4.78 2.33 10.17
C VAL A 46 3.61 1.36 10.14
N VAL A 47 2.59 1.66 9.33
CA VAL A 47 1.56 0.68 8.99
C VAL A 47 1.70 0.30 7.51
N ASP A 48 1.89 -1.00 7.24
CA ASP A 48 1.91 -1.58 5.89
C ASP A 48 0.52 -2.14 5.58
N VAL A 49 -0.16 -1.50 4.65
CA VAL A 49 -1.55 -1.80 4.30
C VAL A 49 -1.59 -2.68 3.06
N GLY A 50 -2.21 -3.85 3.20
CA GLY A 50 -2.11 -4.89 2.17
C GLY A 50 -0.69 -5.44 2.11
N ALA A 51 -0.13 -5.72 3.28
CA ALA A 51 1.30 -6.03 3.44
C ALA A 51 1.78 -7.22 2.60
N GLY A 52 0.86 -8.06 2.11
CA GLY A 52 1.23 -9.25 1.36
C GLY A 52 2.23 -10.10 2.14
N THR A 53 3.38 -10.36 1.56
CA THR A 53 4.48 -11.09 2.21
C THR A 53 5.50 -10.17 2.91
N GLY A 54 5.19 -8.87 3.07
CA GLY A 54 6.00 -7.89 3.80
C GLY A 54 7.22 -7.38 3.04
N LYS A 55 7.20 -7.38 1.71
CA LYS A 55 8.35 -6.93 0.91
C LYS A 55 8.61 -5.44 1.12
N LEU A 56 7.57 -4.62 0.99
CA LEU A 56 7.70 -3.16 1.07
C LEU A 56 8.13 -2.72 2.48
N ALA A 57 7.45 -3.22 3.52
CA ALA A 57 7.86 -2.99 4.91
C ALA A 57 9.27 -3.54 5.20
N GLY A 58 9.67 -4.65 4.56
CA GLY A 58 11.01 -5.20 4.66
C GLY A 58 12.09 -4.23 4.17
N LEU A 59 11.88 -3.56 3.04
CA LEU A 59 12.79 -2.54 2.52
C LEU A 59 12.87 -1.33 3.46
N VAL A 60 11.74 -0.92 4.05
CA VAL A 60 11.73 0.15 5.05
C VAL A 60 12.53 -0.26 6.28
N ALA A 61 12.35 -1.48 6.79
CA ALA A 61 13.09 -1.98 7.94
C ALA A 61 14.59 -2.13 7.67
N ASP A 62 14.99 -2.51 6.44
CA ASP A 62 16.40 -2.59 6.04
C ASP A 62 17.05 -1.20 5.96
N ALA A 63 16.30 -0.17 5.53
CA ALA A 63 16.79 1.22 5.47
C ALA A 63 16.76 1.93 6.83
N TYR A 64 15.84 1.56 7.71
CA TYR A 64 15.60 2.18 9.01
C TYR A 64 15.53 1.13 10.13
N PRO A 65 16.66 0.51 10.51
CA PRO A 65 16.68 -0.59 11.49
C PRO A 65 16.23 -0.17 12.89
N ASP A 66 16.30 1.12 13.21
CA ASP A 66 15.87 1.70 14.49
C ASP A 66 14.38 2.10 14.51
N LEU A 67 13.63 1.84 13.45
CA LEU A 67 12.19 2.07 13.38
C LEU A 67 11.47 1.51 14.62
N GLY A 68 10.61 2.33 15.25
CA GLY A 68 9.94 2.00 16.51
C GLY A 68 9.01 0.79 16.43
N GLY A 69 8.28 0.63 15.32
CA GLY A 69 7.42 -0.52 15.11
C GLY A 69 6.71 -0.55 13.77
N VAL A 70 6.22 -1.73 13.41
CA VAL A 70 5.45 -1.98 12.18
C VAL A 70 4.15 -2.70 12.48
N THR A 71 3.03 -2.17 11.98
CA THR A 71 1.77 -2.91 11.90
C THR A 71 1.58 -3.42 10.47
N LEU A 72 1.32 -4.70 10.31
CA LEU A 72 1.07 -5.37 9.04
C LEU A 72 -0.41 -5.67 8.92
N ILE A 73 -1.11 -5.08 7.95
CA ILE A 73 -2.53 -5.34 7.68
C ILE A 73 -2.64 -6.17 6.41
N GLU A 74 -3.12 -7.42 6.52
CA GLU A 74 -3.27 -8.34 5.38
C GLU A 74 -4.39 -9.33 5.66
N PRO A 75 -5.38 -9.51 4.76
CA PRO A 75 -6.48 -10.48 4.96
C PRO A 75 -6.04 -11.95 4.82
N ASN A 76 -5.02 -12.24 4.00
CA ASN A 76 -4.54 -13.60 3.80
C ASN A 76 -3.58 -14.01 4.92
N GLU A 77 -4.01 -14.98 5.75
CA GLU A 77 -3.25 -15.45 6.91
C GLU A 77 -1.85 -15.97 6.56
N GLY A 78 -1.74 -16.78 5.48
CA GLY A 78 -0.45 -17.31 5.06
C GLY A 78 0.55 -16.26 4.60
N LYS A 79 0.06 -15.18 3.95
CA LYS A 79 0.90 -14.02 3.59
C LYS A 79 1.28 -13.22 4.82
N LEU A 80 0.33 -12.97 5.71
CA LEU A 80 0.56 -12.24 6.97
C LEU A 80 1.61 -12.92 7.85
N ASP A 81 1.56 -14.25 7.99
CA ASP A 81 2.57 -15.02 8.72
C ASP A 81 3.96 -14.89 8.11
N ARG A 82 4.04 -14.89 6.78
CA ARG A 82 5.30 -14.70 6.08
C ARG A 82 5.84 -13.28 6.27
N ALA A 83 4.98 -12.27 6.15
CA ALA A 83 5.33 -10.88 6.42
C ALA A 83 5.84 -10.70 7.85
N ARG A 84 5.10 -11.23 8.85
CA ARG A 84 5.51 -11.21 10.25
C ARG A 84 6.89 -11.83 10.45
N SER A 85 7.13 -13.03 9.91
CA SER A 85 8.41 -13.72 10.04
C SER A 85 9.56 -12.89 9.41
N ARG A 86 9.33 -12.32 8.23
CA ARG A 86 10.29 -11.46 7.52
C ARG A 86 10.67 -10.23 8.33
N LEU A 87 9.68 -9.55 8.90
CA LEU A 87 9.90 -8.32 9.67
C LEU A 87 10.46 -8.61 11.08
N ALA A 88 10.02 -9.69 11.74
CA ALA A 88 10.55 -10.09 13.03
C ALA A 88 12.05 -10.45 12.98
N ALA A 89 12.53 -11.00 11.87
CA ALA A 89 13.95 -11.26 11.67
C ALA A 89 14.81 -9.99 11.54
N ARG A 90 14.20 -8.85 11.17
CA ARG A 90 14.88 -7.55 10.99
C ARG A 90 14.79 -6.66 12.22
N LEU A 91 13.59 -6.55 12.78
CA LEU A 91 13.27 -5.58 13.82
C LEU A 91 13.15 -6.17 15.22
N GLY A 92 13.02 -7.50 15.33
CA GLY A 92 12.57 -8.18 16.54
C GLY A 92 11.03 -8.36 16.57
N PRO A 93 10.55 -9.48 17.13
CA PRO A 93 9.12 -9.83 17.12
C PRO A 93 8.25 -8.85 17.90
N GLU A 94 8.79 -8.17 18.90
CA GLU A 94 8.09 -7.21 19.75
C GLU A 94 7.72 -5.91 19.03
N ARG A 95 8.43 -5.58 17.92
CA ARG A 95 8.17 -4.42 17.10
C ARG A 95 7.25 -4.70 15.91
N VAL A 96 6.76 -5.93 15.75
CA VAL A 96 5.93 -6.34 14.61
C VAL A 96 4.55 -6.77 15.06
N ARG A 97 3.52 -6.00 14.69
CA ARG A 97 2.11 -6.27 15.00
C ARG A 97 1.37 -6.76 13.76
N PRO A 98 1.04 -8.05 13.63
CA PRO A 98 0.18 -8.52 12.55
C PRO A 98 -1.30 -8.24 12.87
N VAL A 99 -2.04 -7.81 11.85
CA VAL A 99 -3.49 -7.55 11.90
C VAL A 99 -4.14 -8.21 10.68
N ARG A 100 -4.95 -9.25 10.92
CA ARG A 100 -5.73 -9.87 9.86
C ARG A 100 -7.01 -9.08 9.63
N ALA A 101 -7.05 -8.29 8.57
CA ALA A 101 -8.21 -7.47 8.25
C ALA A 101 -8.31 -7.18 6.76
N THR A 102 -9.54 -6.98 6.28
CA THR A 102 -9.85 -6.45 4.96
C THR A 102 -10.28 -5.01 5.09
N LEU A 103 -9.65 -4.12 4.33
CA LEU A 103 -10.03 -2.70 4.31
C LEU A 103 -11.43 -2.50 3.74
N GLY A 104 -12.13 -1.52 4.26
CA GLY A 104 -13.46 -1.14 3.83
C GLY A 104 -14.59 -2.04 4.34
N GLU A 105 -14.31 -3.07 5.11
CA GLU A 105 -15.31 -3.98 5.68
C GLU A 105 -15.68 -3.68 7.14
N GLY A 106 -15.15 -2.58 7.70
CA GLY A 106 -15.51 -2.12 9.04
C GLY A 106 -14.91 -2.95 10.17
N GLY A 107 -13.78 -3.60 9.93
CA GLY A 107 -13.02 -4.31 10.96
C GLY A 107 -12.39 -3.37 11.99
N SER A 108 -12.05 -3.90 13.16
CA SER A 108 -11.30 -3.14 14.18
C SER A 108 -9.85 -2.97 13.74
N LEU A 109 -9.53 -1.82 13.17
CA LEU A 109 -8.17 -1.44 12.80
C LEU A 109 -7.54 -0.56 13.89
N PRO A 110 -6.20 -0.62 14.07
CA PRO A 110 -5.51 0.28 15.00
C PRO A 110 -5.60 1.72 14.49
N ALA A 111 -6.32 2.58 15.20
CA ALA A 111 -6.58 3.95 14.77
C ALA A 111 -5.62 4.94 15.42
N GLY A 112 -5.13 5.90 14.62
CA GLY A 112 -4.51 7.15 15.10
C GLY A 112 -3.10 7.05 15.67
N GLU A 113 -2.42 5.90 15.53
CA GLU A 113 -1.12 5.67 16.15
C GLU A 113 0.08 5.80 15.18
N ALA A 114 -0.12 5.44 13.92
CA ALA A 114 0.98 5.39 12.97
C ALA A 114 1.43 6.80 12.51
N THR A 115 2.72 6.95 12.31
CA THR A 115 3.33 8.15 11.74
C THR A 115 3.38 8.09 10.23
N LEU A 116 3.43 6.88 9.68
CA LEU A 116 3.56 6.59 8.28
C LEU A 116 2.68 5.40 7.89
N ALA A 117 1.91 5.54 6.81
CA ALA A 117 1.27 4.43 6.11
C ALA A 117 1.97 4.19 4.78
N ILE A 118 2.25 2.93 4.49
CA ILE A 118 2.72 2.50 3.18
C ILE A 118 1.67 1.57 2.56
N VAL A 119 1.46 1.74 1.26
CA VAL A 119 0.50 0.97 0.46
C VAL A 119 1.21 0.55 -0.82
N GLY A 120 1.21 -0.72 -1.14
CA GLY A 120 1.87 -1.21 -2.35
C GLY A 120 0.95 -2.07 -3.20
N SER A 121 0.53 -1.56 -4.35
CA SER A 121 -0.30 -2.29 -5.33
C SER A 121 -1.59 -2.86 -4.75
N VAL A 122 -2.23 -2.14 -3.83
CA VAL A 122 -3.46 -2.56 -3.13
C VAL A 122 -4.72 -2.07 -3.81
N LEU A 123 -4.68 -0.88 -4.42
CA LEU A 123 -5.89 -0.26 -4.95
C LEU A 123 -6.45 -1.01 -6.16
N MET A 124 -5.61 -1.64 -6.98
CA MET A 124 -6.06 -2.46 -8.09
C MET A 124 -6.83 -3.71 -7.63
N PRO A 125 -6.33 -4.54 -6.69
CA PRO A 125 -7.12 -5.62 -6.09
C PRO A 125 -8.44 -5.14 -5.47
N VAL A 126 -8.43 -3.98 -4.82
CA VAL A 126 -9.64 -3.36 -4.25
C VAL A 126 -10.67 -3.05 -5.32
N LEU A 127 -10.26 -2.50 -6.46
CA LEU A 127 -11.15 -2.24 -7.60
C LEU A 127 -11.71 -3.53 -8.22
N LEU A 128 -10.87 -4.57 -8.36
CA LEU A 128 -11.24 -5.85 -8.98
C LEU A 128 -12.11 -6.72 -8.07
N GLY A 129 -11.84 -6.70 -6.76
CA GLY A 129 -12.45 -7.64 -5.81
C GLY A 129 -13.95 -7.43 -5.59
N ARG A 130 -14.50 -6.29 -5.97
CA ARG A 130 -15.90 -5.95 -5.69
C ARG A 130 -16.89 -6.19 -6.83
N GLY A 131 -16.46 -6.61 -8.02
CA GLY A 131 -17.35 -6.96 -9.13
C GLY A 131 -18.37 -5.90 -9.54
N GLY A 132 -18.20 -4.68 -9.02
CA GLY A 132 -19.08 -3.55 -9.25
C GLY A 132 -18.82 -2.85 -10.58
N THR A 133 -19.63 -1.84 -10.88
CA THR A 133 -19.34 -0.93 -11.98
C THR A 133 -18.08 -0.13 -11.66
N PRO A 134 -17.31 0.37 -12.66
CA PRO A 134 -16.13 1.20 -12.42
C PRO A 134 -16.40 2.38 -11.46
N ARG A 135 -17.64 2.86 -11.45
CA ARG A 135 -18.08 3.96 -10.58
C ARG A 135 -18.15 3.53 -9.12
N ASP A 136 -18.67 2.34 -8.86
CA ASP A 136 -18.77 1.79 -7.50
C ASP A 136 -17.39 1.44 -6.96
N GLY A 137 -16.49 0.92 -7.82
CA GLY A 137 -15.10 0.66 -7.48
C GLY A 137 -14.34 1.90 -7.04
N ARG A 138 -14.56 3.04 -7.71
CA ARG A 138 -13.92 4.32 -7.32
C ARG A 138 -14.43 4.85 -5.99
N ALA A 139 -15.73 4.82 -5.74
CA ALA A 139 -16.29 5.19 -4.44
C ALA A 139 -15.74 4.31 -3.32
N TRP A 140 -15.49 3.03 -3.62
CA TRP A 140 -14.87 2.10 -2.70
C TRP A 140 -13.40 2.45 -2.42
N VAL A 141 -12.63 2.84 -3.45
CA VAL A 141 -11.24 3.33 -3.27
C VAL A 141 -11.20 4.53 -2.35
N VAL A 142 -12.06 5.52 -2.54
CA VAL A 142 -12.15 6.69 -1.65
C VAL A 142 -12.44 6.26 -0.20
N ARG A 143 -13.33 5.30 0.01
CA ARG A 143 -13.63 4.75 1.34
C ARG A 143 -12.41 4.07 1.97
N VAL A 144 -11.71 3.24 1.21
CA VAL A 144 -10.49 2.55 1.67
C VAL A 144 -9.40 3.57 2.01
N LEU A 145 -9.19 4.58 1.17
CA LEU A 145 -8.23 5.64 1.44
C LEU A 145 -8.60 6.47 2.69
N ALA A 146 -9.89 6.72 2.94
CA ALA A 146 -10.35 7.37 4.17
C ALA A 146 -10.11 6.49 5.41
N GLU A 147 -10.29 5.17 5.29
CA GLU A 147 -9.98 4.22 6.35
C GLU A 147 -8.48 4.18 6.66
N ILE A 148 -7.62 4.13 5.62
CA ILE A 148 -6.16 4.22 5.78
C ILE A 148 -5.78 5.52 6.50
N ARG A 149 -6.40 6.65 6.15
CA ARG A 149 -6.16 7.92 6.82
C ARG A 149 -6.44 7.84 8.33
N SER A 150 -7.43 7.06 8.74
CA SER A 150 -7.76 6.90 10.16
C SER A 150 -6.69 6.16 10.97
N LEU A 151 -5.84 5.36 10.33
CA LEU A 151 -4.75 4.64 10.98
C LEU A 151 -3.62 5.56 11.44
N LEU A 152 -3.44 6.70 10.77
CA LEU A 152 -2.36 7.64 11.04
C LEU A 152 -2.74 8.61 12.15
N ARG A 153 -1.75 9.10 12.86
CA ARG A 153 -1.89 10.30 13.70
C ARG A 153 -2.11 11.56 12.83
N PRO A 154 -2.71 12.64 13.36
CA PRO A 154 -2.74 13.91 12.65
C PRO A 154 -1.33 14.35 12.22
N GLY A 155 -1.18 14.83 11.00
CA GLY A 155 0.10 15.17 10.39
C GLY A 155 0.90 13.97 9.88
N GLY A 156 0.42 12.73 10.05
CA GLY A 156 1.07 11.52 9.52
C GLY A 156 0.99 11.44 7.99
N TRP A 157 1.89 10.67 7.39
CA TRP A 157 2.04 10.56 5.95
C TRP A 157 1.60 9.22 5.39
N LEU A 158 0.99 9.25 4.22
CA LEU A 158 0.77 8.10 3.34
C LEU A 158 1.82 8.13 2.22
N PHE A 159 2.33 6.95 1.88
CA PHE A 159 3.08 6.69 0.65
C PHE A 159 2.43 5.52 -0.08
N ASP A 160 1.88 5.81 -1.25
CA ASP A 160 1.18 4.85 -2.10
C ASP A 160 2.03 4.52 -3.33
N VAL A 161 2.46 3.27 -3.42
CA VAL A 161 3.31 2.73 -4.49
C VAL A 161 2.43 1.94 -5.43
N GLU A 162 2.01 2.56 -6.54
CA GLU A 162 1.02 1.96 -7.44
C GLU A 162 1.48 1.89 -8.89
N THR A 163 0.76 1.06 -9.64
CA THR A 163 0.81 1.03 -11.09
C THR A 163 -0.45 1.71 -11.63
N VAL A 164 -0.27 2.82 -12.32
CA VAL A 164 -1.37 3.62 -12.88
C VAL A 164 -1.60 3.33 -14.36
N ALA A 165 -2.82 3.61 -14.84
CA ALA A 165 -3.11 3.58 -16.26
C ALA A 165 -2.39 4.73 -16.97
N MET A 166 -1.84 4.45 -18.15
CA MET A 166 -1.26 5.48 -19.00
C MET A 166 -2.35 6.16 -19.83
N PRO A 167 -2.15 7.42 -20.27
CA PRO A 167 -3.17 8.14 -21.05
C PRO A 167 -3.66 7.42 -22.30
N TRP A 168 -2.80 6.62 -22.94
CA TRP A 168 -3.16 5.83 -24.12
C TRP A 168 -3.91 4.54 -23.79
N ASP A 169 -3.94 4.11 -22.52
CA ASP A 169 -4.75 2.98 -22.07
C ASP A 169 -6.20 3.41 -21.76
N VAL A 170 -6.43 4.72 -21.65
CA VAL A 170 -7.74 5.30 -21.34
C VAL A 170 -8.60 5.24 -22.61
N GLY A 171 -9.68 4.46 -22.54
CA GLY A 171 -10.60 4.25 -23.65
C GLY A 171 -10.44 2.91 -24.37
N ALA A 172 -9.35 2.17 -24.15
CA ALA A 172 -9.21 0.81 -24.67
C ALA A 172 -9.97 -0.22 -23.84
N ASP A 173 -10.22 0.06 -22.56
CA ASP A 173 -10.94 -0.83 -21.66
C ASP A 173 -11.60 -0.02 -20.52
N ASP A 174 -12.87 0.32 -20.70
CA ASP A 174 -13.72 0.91 -19.66
C ASP A 174 -14.31 -0.16 -18.71
N GLY A 175 -13.77 -1.37 -18.78
CA GLY A 175 -14.22 -2.52 -18.00
C GLY A 175 -13.98 -2.36 -16.48
N PRO A 176 -14.71 -3.13 -15.67
CA PRO A 176 -14.46 -3.21 -14.24
C PRO A 176 -13.05 -3.76 -14.02
N GLY A 177 -12.19 -3.01 -13.38
CA GLY A 177 -10.80 -3.41 -13.11
C GLY A 177 -9.74 -2.61 -13.86
N ARG A 178 -10.14 -1.58 -14.60
CA ARG A 178 -9.20 -0.61 -15.16
C ARG A 178 -8.41 0.06 -14.03
N ARG A 179 -7.10 0.10 -14.16
CA ARG A 179 -6.23 0.86 -13.26
C ARG A 179 -6.65 2.32 -13.23
N LEU A 180 -6.48 2.96 -12.07
CA LEU A 180 -6.64 4.41 -11.97
C LEU A 180 -5.52 5.09 -12.77
N THR A 181 -5.86 6.19 -13.43
CA THR A 181 -4.83 7.14 -13.88
C THR A 181 -4.24 7.86 -12.68
N LEU A 182 -3.07 8.47 -12.84
CA LEU A 182 -2.49 9.29 -11.76
C LEU A 182 -3.45 10.41 -11.31
N LEU A 183 -4.15 11.05 -12.24
CA LEU A 183 -5.13 12.09 -11.93
C LEU A 183 -6.31 11.54 -11.11
N GLU A 184 -6.81 10.34 -11.44
CA GLU A 184 -7.89 9.70 -10.69
C GLU A 184 -7.43 9.27 -9.30
N LEU A 185 -6.19 8.79 -9.16
CA LEU A 185 -5.60 8.44 -7.87
C LEU A 185 -5.47 9.66 -6.97
N THR A 186 -4.91 10.76 -7.47
CA THR A 186 -4.77 12.00 -6.69
C THR A 186 -6.13 12.58 -6.31
N ALA A 187 -7.10 12.60 -7.23
CA ALA A 187 -8.47 13.03 -6.94
C ALA A 187 -9.17 12.15 -5.91
N ALA A 188 -8.91 10.84 -5.91
CA ALA A 188 -9.46 9.93 -4.89
C ALA A 188 -8.86 10.18 -3.50
N LEU A 189 -7.58 10.50 -3.42
CA LEU A 189 -6.91 10.89 -2.18
C LEU A 189 -7.51 12.19 -1.63
N GLU A 190 -7.63 13.22 -2.45
CA GLU A 190 -8.25 14.51 -2.06
C GLU A 190 -9.70 14.30 -1.59
N ALA A 191 -10.50 13.50 -2.34
CA ALA A 191 -11.87 13.16 -1.96
C ALA A 191 -11.97 12.37 -0.65
N ALA A 192 -10.93 11.61 -0.29
CA ALA A 192 -10.81 10.91 0.98
C ALA A 192 -10.31 11.81 2.13
N GLY A 193 -10.09 13.11 1.87
CA GLY A 193 -9.70 14.12 2.85
C GLY A 193 -8.21 14.13 3.20
N TRP A 194 -7.36 13.77 2.25
CA TRP A 194 -5.92 13.93 2.36
C TRP A 194 -5.50 15.31 1.89
N ASP A 195 -4.47 15.86 2.51
CA ASP A 195 -3.78 17.09 2.11
C ASP A 195 -2.44 16.78 1.45
N LEU A 196 -1.82 17.78 0.83
CA LEU A 196 -0.48 17.72 0.25
C LEU A 196 -0.28 16.50 -0.64
N VAL A 197 -1.25 16.24 -1.53
CA VAL A 197 -1.20 15.10 -2.46
C VAL A 197 -0.21 15.39 -3.58
N GLU A 198 0.88 14.62 -3.64
CA GLU A 198 1.98 14.83 -4.59
C GLU A 198 2.49 13.50 -5.17
N CYS A 199 2.74 13.47 -6.47
CA CYS A 199 3.51 12.39 -7.09
C CYS A 199 5.00 12.69 -6.94
N VAL A 200 5.67 11.96 -6.04
CA VAL A 200 7.10 12.19 -5.70
C VAL A 200 8.05 11.34 -6.52
N TYR A 201 7.56 10.30 -7.17
CA TYR A 201 8.31 9.48 -8.10
C TYR A 201 7.40 8.99 -9.23
N ARG A 202 7.92 8.99 -10.46
CA ARG A 202 7.25 8.39 -11.61
C ARG A 202 8.26 7.81 -12.59
N PHE A 203 8.06 6.56 -12.94
CA PHE A 203 8.73 5.91 -14.05
C PHE A 203 7.73 5.08 -14.85
N ARG A 204 7.42 5.54 -16.06
CA ARG A 204 6.37 4.96 -16.92
C ARG A 204 5.01 4.93 -16.18
N ASP A 205 4.46 3.72 -15.97
CA ASP A 205 3.20 3.46 -15.27
C ASP A 205 3.38 3.27 -13.75
N ARG A 206 4.61 3.34 -13.24
CA ARG A 206 4.92 3.20 -11.81
C ARG A 206 5.01 4.56 -11.16
N VAL A 207 4.30 4.72 -10.05
CA VAL A 207 4.26 5.98 -9.31
C VAL A 207 4.45 5.74 -7.82
N VAL A 208 4.99 6.75 -7.14
CA VAL A 208 4.88 6.90 -5.69
C VAL A 208 4.14 8.22 -5.46
N VAL A 209 2.97 8.13 -4.85
CA VAL A 209 2.18 9.29 -4.44
C VAL A 209 2.26 9.40 -2.93
N ARG A 210 2.65 10.58 -2.43
CA ARG A 210 2.54 10.89 -1.01
C ARG A 210 1.35 11.78 -0.73
N ALA A 211 0.77 11.63 0.46
CA ALA A 211 -0.29 12.50 0.94
C ALA A 211 -0.18 12.64 2.47
N GLN A 212 -0.66 13.74 3.02
CA GLN A 212 -0.61 13.98 4.46
C GLN A 212 -2.01 13.93 5.08
N ARG A 213 -2.15 13.26 6.22
CA ARG A 213 -3.34 13.44 7.05
C ARG A 213 -3.32 14.87 7.60
N PRO A 214 -4.40 15.66 7.44
CA PRO A 214 -4.47 17.00 8.01
C PRO A 214 -4.07 17.01 9.51
N PRO A 215 -3.30 18.02 9.97
CA PRO A 215 -3.04 18.19 11.40
C PRO A 215 -4.34 18.44 12.15
N SER A 216 -4.36 18.17 13.45
CA SER A 216 -5.48 18.59 14.31
C SER A 216 -5.53 20.12 14.36
N SER A 217 -6.69 20.67 14.07
CA SER A 217 -7.00 22.10 14.28
C SER A 217 -6.99 22.46 15.79
#